data_46c0b39c38205f9855ebbfe790d30609
#
_entry.id   46c0b39c38205f9855ebbfe790d30609
#
_cell.length_a   1.000
_cell.length_b   1.000
_cell.length_c   1.000
_cell.angle_alpha   90.00
_cell.angle_beta   90.00
_cell.angle_gamma   90.00
#
_symmetry.space_group_name_H-M   'P 1'
#
loop_
_entity.id
_entity.type
_entity.pdbx_description
1 polymer ?
#
loop_
_entity_poly.entity_id
_entity_poly.type
_entity_poly.pdbx_seq_one_letter_code
_entity_poly.pdbx_strand_id
1 'polypeptide(L)'
;MHPIDLLIFDLDGTLIESKWDIAAAVNLTLSELKLPERTQEDIFSFVGDGIKRLLRLAVGEDNQERYDEALGVFRAHYLAHCLDCTKFYPGIETVLTHFAAKHKAVATNKSLEYTTKILKGLGAHHFAYIVGGDDGYGLKPDPRMLVRILEELKVSKDRAVLIGDSTNDITGGHNAGIRVCAVGYGMGNREKMAACKPDWFIEKPEELMGLFK
;
A
#
# COMPACT_ATOMS: atom_id res chain seq x y z
N MET A 1 15.27 16.29 14.21
CA MET A 1 13.88 15.80 14.11
C MET A 1 12.99 16.83 13.45
N HIS A 2 12.19 16.40 12.48
CA HIS A 2 11.26 17.27 11.77
C HIS A 2 9.89 17.27 12.46
N PRO A 3 9.29 18.43 12.73
CA PRO A 3 7.97 18.50 13.36
C PRO A 3 6.91 18.08 12.34
N ILE A 4 6.10 17.08 12.70
CA ILE A 4 4.97 16.59 11.91
C ILE A 4 3.75 16.36 12.81
N ASP A 5 2.56 16.45 12.23
CA ASP A 5 1.29 16.20 12.91
C ASP A 5 0.57 14.98 12.31
N LEU A 6 0.97 14.59 11.09
CA LEU A 6 0.33 13.51 10.34
C LEU A 6 1.37 12.60 9.66
N LEU A 7 1.28 11.31 9.95
CA LEU A 7 1.94 10.25 9.20
C LEU A 7 0.90 9.56 8.30
N ILE A 8 1.14 9.60 6.99
CA ILE A 8 0.34 8.87 6.00
C ILE A 8 1.15 7.66 5.57
N PHE A 9 0.60 6.48 5.69
CA PHE A 9 1.28 5.24 5.31
C PHE A 9 0.63 4.63 4.07
N ASP A 10 1.44 4.12 3.16
CA ASP A 10 0.97 3.07 2.27
C ASP A 10 0.74 1.78 3.07
N LEU A 11 0.07 0.81 2.47
CA LEU A 11 -0.28 -0.45 3.14
C LEU A 11 0.66 -1.59 2.73
N ASP A 12 0.52 -2.09 1.49
CA ASP A 12 1.25 -3.26 0.99
C ASP A 12 2.73 -2.92 0.74
N GLY A 13 3.65 -3.60 1.43
CA GLY A 13 5.09 -3.28 1.35
C GLY A 13 5.56 -2.20 2.30
N THR A 14 4.66 -1.51 2.99
CA THR A 14 4.99 -0.44 3.95
C THR A 14 4.57 -0.80 5.37
N LEU A 15 3.28 -0.94 5.62
CA LEU A 15 2.77 -1.39 6.92
C LEU A 15 2.80 -2.91 7.04
N ILE A 16 2.41 -3.61 5.96
CA ILE A 16 2.19 -5.07 5.98
C ILE A 16 2.97 -5.79 4.88
N GLU A 17 3.38 -7.01 5.19
CA GLU A 17 3.87 -8.00 4.26
C GLU A 17 2.69 -8.87 3.79
N SER A 18 2.08 -8.53 2.65
CA SER A 18 0.86 -9.16 2.12
C SER A 18 1.07 -9.94 0.82
N LYS A 19 2.28 -9.91 0.26
CA LYS A 19 2.59 -10.45 -1.07
C LYS A 19 2.27 -11.93 -1.22
N TRP A 20 2.38 -12.71 -0.14
CA TRP A 20 2.15 -14.16 -0.15
C TRP A 20 0.67 -14.49 -0.33
N ASP A 21 -0.20 -13.81 0.40
CA ASP A 21 -1.65 -14.00 0.29
C ASP A 21 -2.19 -13.46 -1.03
N ILE A 22 -1.59 -12.37 -1.56
CA ILE A 22 -1.90 -11.87 -2.90
C ILE A 22 -1.53 -12.91 -3.96
N ALA A 23 -0.32 -13.48 -3.88
CA ALA A 23 0.15 -14.48 -4.84
C ALA A 23 -0.69 -15.77 -4.79
N ALA A 24 -1.03 -16.22 -3.59
CA ALA A 24 -1.91 -17.37 -3.41
C ALA A 24 -3.30 -17.14 -4.04
N ALA A 25 -3.93 -15.99 -3.76
CA ALA A 25 -5.23 -15.66 -4.33
C ALA A 25 -5.21 -15.51 -5.85
N VAL A 26 -4.12 -14.95 -6.42
CA VAL A 26 -3.95 -14.88 -7.89
C VAL A 26 -3.89 -16.28 -8.48
N ASN A 27 -3.05 -17.17 -7.96
CA ASN A 27 -2.90 -18.51 -8.52
C ASN A 27 -4.14 -19.39 -8.28
N LEU A 28 -4.84 -19.25 -7.16
CA LEU A 28 -6.15 -19.88 -6.97
C LEU A 28 -7.15 -19.41 -8.04
N THR A 29 -7.15 -18.12 -8.35
CA THR A 29 -7.98 -17.55 -9.41
C THR A 29 -7.64 -18.15 -10.78
N LEU A 30 -6.37 -18.17 -11.14
CA LEU A 30 -5.91 -18.71 -12.42
C LEU A 30 -6.25 -20.21 -12.55
N SER A 31 -6.03 -20.97 -11.49
CA SER A 31 -6.36 -22.41 -11.43
C SER A 31 -7.86 -22.66 -11.62
N GLU A 32 -8.74 -21.91 -10.94
CA GLU A 32 -10.20 -22.02 -11.09
C GLU A 32 -10.65 -21.69 -12.53
N LEU A 33 -9.99 -20.71 -13.15
CA LEU A 33 -10.21 -20.31 -14.54
C LEU A 33 -9.54 -21.24 -15.56
N LYS A 34 -8.80 -22.26 -15.11
CA LYS A 34 -7.98 -23.14 -15.97
C LYS A 34 -6.96 -22.39 -16.83
N LEU A 35 -6.42 -21.31 -16.28
CA LEU A 35 -5.31 -20.54 -16.87
C LEU A 35 -3.98 -20.98 -16.25
N PRO A 36 -2.86 -20.80 -16.96
CA PRO A 36 -1.53 -21.10 -16.43
C PRO A 36 -1.24 -20.27 -15.18
N GLU A 37 -0.74 -20.90 -14.13
CA GLU A 37 -0.25 -20.20 -12.95
C GLU A 37 0.93 -19.29 -13.27
N ARG A 38 1.13 -18.27 -12.45
CA ARG A 38 2.27 -17.36 -12.52
C ARG A 38 3.26 -17.68 -11.41
N THR A 39 4.52 -17.38 -11.66
CA THR A 39 5.53 -17.46 -10.58
C THR A 39 5.24 -16.43 -9.50
N GLN A 40 5.71 -16.67 -8.30
CA GLN A 40 5.56 -15.71 -7.20
C GLN A 40 6.27 -14.40 -7.52
N GLU A 41 7.45 -14.46 -8.12
CA GLU A 41 8.25 -13.31 -8.55
C GLU A 41 7.48 -12.44 -9.55
N ASP A 42 6.83 -13.05 -10.54
CA ASP A 42 5.98 -12.32 -11.50
C ASP A 42 4.88 -11.58 -10.76
N ILE A 43 4.12 -12.31 -9.89
CA ILE A 43 2.99 -11.71 -9.16
C ILE A 43 3.47 -10.58 -8.24
N PHE A 44 4.59 -10.75 -7.54
CA PHE A 44 5.14 -9.70 -6.69
C PHE A 44 5.46 -8.43 -7.48
N SER A 45 5.93 -8.58 -8.73
CA SER A 45 6.20 -7.45 -9.62
C SER A 45 4.94 -6.72 -10.10
N PHE A 46 3.76 -7.35 -9.99
CA PHE A 46 2.48 -6.78 -10.39
C PHE A 46 1.80 -5.98 -9.27
N VAL A 47 2.27 -6.14 -8.02
CA VAL A 47 1.69 -5.47 -6.85
C VAL A 47 2.08 -3.99 -6.82
N GLY A 48 1.15 -3.12 -6.38
CA GLY A 48 1.38 -1.68 -6.17
C GLY A 48 0.55 -0.76 -7.07
N ASP A 49 0.16 -1.22 -8.27
CA ASP A 49 -0.60 -0.42 -9.24
C ASP A 49 -2.13 -0.70 -9.20
N GLY A 50 -2.60 -1.36 -8.14
CA GLY A 50 -4.00 -1.70 -7.92
C GLY A 50 -4.45 -2.98 -8.63
N ILE A 51 -5.61 -3.46 -8.20
CA ILE A 51 -6.14 -4.78 -8.59
C ILE A 51 -6.37 -4.94 -10.10
N LYS A 52 -6.73 -3.86 -10.80
CA LYS A 52 -6.97 -3.93 -12.25
C LYS A 52 -5.71 -4.32 -13.01
N ARG A 53 -4.57 -3.69 -12.68
CA ARG A 53 -3.30 -3.99 -13.32
C ARG A 53 -2.80 -5.38 -12.91
N LEU A 54 -2.87 -5.71 -11.62
CA LEU A 54 -2.50 -7.03 -11.11
C LEU A 54 -3.17 -8.15 -11.91
N LEU A 55 -4.49 -8.13 -12.00
CA LEU A 55 -5.24 -9.20 -12.67
C LEU A 55 -5.06 -9.21 -14.18
N ARG A 56 -4.98 -8.04 -14.84
CA ARG A 56 -4.69 -7.99 -16.27
C ARG A 56 -3.36 -8.64 -16.62
N LEU A 57 -2.32 -8.37 -15.83
CA LEU A 57 -1.01 -9.00 -16.00
C LEU A 57 -1.06 -10.50 -15.68
N ALA A 58 -1.81 -10.89 -14.64
CA ALA A 58 -1.95 -12.28 -14.25
C ALA A 58 -2.65 -13.13 -15.32
N VAL A 59 -3.82 -12.70 -15.83
CA VAL A 59 -4.55 -13.45 -16.88
C VAL A 59 -3.81 -13.46 -18.23
N GLY A 60 -2.96 -12.45 -18.50
CA GLY A 60 -2.19 -12.32 -19.73
C GLY A 60 -2.98 -11.67 -20.86
N GLU A 61 -2.26 -11.22 -21.89
CA GLU A 61 -2.82 -10.46 -23.02
C GLU A 61 -3.87 -11.24 -23.80
N ASP A 62 -3.68 -12.55 -23.96
CA ASP A 62 -4.56 -13.43 -24.74
C ASP A 62 -5.89 -13.75 -24.02
N ASN A 63 -6.09 -13.34 -22.78
CA ASN A 63 -7.26 -13.67 -21.97
C ASN A 63 -7.93 -12.43 -21.34
N GLN A 64 -7.76 -11.27 -21.95
CA GLN A 64 -8.29 -10.01 -21.37
C GLN A 64 -9.83 -9.97 -21.29
N GLU A 65 -10.53 -10.71 -22.14
CA GLU A 65 -11.99 -10.87 -22.08
C GLU A 65 -12.46 -11.58 -20.81
N ARG A 66 -11.58 -12.33 -20.13
CA ARG A 66 -11.87 -13.02 -18.88
C ARG A 66 -11.58 -12.19 -17.63
N TYR A 67 -11.21 -10.93 -17.80
CA TYR A 67 -10.83 -10.05 -16.69
C TYR A 67 -11.95 -9.92 -15.63
N ASP A 68 -13.19 -9.70 -16.05
CA ASP A 68 -14.32 -9.51 -15.12
C ASP A 68 -14.63 -10.78 -14.34
N GLU A 69 -14.51 -11.96 -14.98
CA GLU A 69 -14.62 -13.26 -14.33
C GLU A 69 -13.48 -13.43 -13.30
N ALA A 70 -12.25 -13.15 -13.72
CA ALA A 70 -11.07 -13.23 -12.85
C ALA A 70 -11.19 -12.30 -11.64
N LEU A 71 -11.73 -11.10 -11.82
CA LEU A 71 -11.95 -10.15 -10.72
C LEU A 71 -12.93 -10.70 -9.67
N GLY A 72 -14.01 -11.32 -10.12
CA GLY A 72 -15.00 -11.93 -9.21
C GLY A 72 -14.41 -13.09 -8.41
N VAL A 73 -13.69 -14.00 -9.09
CA VAL A 73 -13.05 -15.16 -8.46
C VAL A 73 -11.93 -14.72 -7.51
N PHE A 74 -11.05 -13.79 -7.93
CA PHE A 74 -10.00 -13.26 -7.07
C PHE A 74 -10.57 -12.62 -5.80
N ARG A 75 -11.64 -11.84 -5.94
CA ARG A 75 -12.26 -11.18 -4.78
C ARG A 75 -12.72 -12.21 -3.74
N ALA A 76 -13.35 -13.31 -4.18
CA ALA A 76 -13.78 -14.36 -3.29
C ALA A 76 -12.60 -15.02 -2.56
N HIS A 77 -11.55 -15.42 -3.29
CA HIS A 77 -10.36 -16.03 -2.70
C HIS A 77 -9.62 -15.07 -1.79
N TYR A 78 -9.37 -13.84 -2.24
CA TYR A 78 -8.59 -12.89 -1.46
C TYR A 78 -9.33 -12.44 -0.19
N LEU A 79 -10.65 -12.25 -0.24
CA LEU A 79 -11.44 -11.99 0.98
C LEU A 79 -11.40 -13.15 1.97
N ALA A 80 -11.34 -14.39 1.51
CA ALA A 80 -11.23 -15.53 2.40
C ALA A 80 -9.84 -15.66 3.04
N HIS A 81 -8.77 -15.36 2.30
CA HIS A 81 -7.39 -15.74 2.61
C HIS A 81 -6.40 -14.57 2.82
N CYS A 82 -6.86 -13.32 2.82
CA CYS A 82 -5.98 -12.13 2.92
C CYS A 82 -5.27 -11.94 4.28
N LEU A 83 -5.42 -12.88 5.21
CA LEU A 83 -4.82 -12.86 6.55
C LEU A 83 -4.15 -14.20 6.90
N ASP A 84 -3.95 -15.09 5.94
CA ASP A 84 -3.32 -16.38 6.20
C ASP A 84 -1.81 -16.21 6.50
N CYS A 85 -1.12 -15.33 5.77
CA CYS A 85 0.29 -14.99 5.94
C CYS A 85 0.53 -13.50 6.20
N THR A 86 -0.45 -12.64 5.90
CA THR A 86 -0.32 -11.19 6.04
C THR A 86 -0.12 -10.78 7.48
N LYS A 87 0.91 -9.98 7.72
CA LYS A 87 1.32 -9.48 9.04
C LYS A 87 1.97 -8.10 8.90
N PHE A 88 2.08 -7.37 9.99
CA PHE A 88 2.91 -6.16 10.01
C PHE A 88 4.37 -6.48 9.76
N TYR A 89 5.06 -5.57 9.08
CA TYR A 89 6.53 -5.61 9.08
C TYR A 89 7.05 -5.44 10.52
N PRO A 90 8.18 -6.11 10.85
CA PRO A 90 8.82 -5.95 12.16
C PRO A 90 9.05 -4.47 12.48
N GLY A 91 8.69 -4.04 13.70
CA GLY A 91 8.85 -2.65 14.16
C GLY A 91 7.66 -1.71 13.90
N ILE A 92 6.73 -2.06 13.01
CA ILE A 92 5.57 -1.20 12.69
C ILE A 92 4.70 -0.91 13.92
N GLU A 93 4.38 -1.93 14.73
CA GLU A 93 3.55 -1.74 15.93
C GLU A 93 4.23 -0.79 16.94
N THR A 94 5.56 -0.90 17.08
CA THR A 94 6.35 0.02 17.91
C THR A 94 6.26 1.45 17.40
N VAL A 95 6.38 1.66 16.08
CA VAL A 95 6.25 2.98 15.44
C VAL A 95 4.84 3.55 15.64
N LEU A 96 3.80 2.76 15.38
CA LEU A 96 2.41 3.19 15.56
C LEU A 96 2.11 3.60 16.99
N THR A 97 2.68 2.89 17.96
CA THR A 97 2.57 3.19 19.39
C THR A 97 3.36 4.45 19.76
N HIS A 98 4.60 4.61 19.25
CA HIS A 98 5.43 5.79 19.49
C HIS A 98 4.72 7.07 19.05
N PHE A 99 4.08 7.05 17.90
CA PHE A 99 3.33 8.18 17.35
C PHE A 99 1.84 8.16 17.76
N ALA A 100 1.49 7.61 18.93
CA ALA A 100 0.09 7.53 19.38
C ALA A 100 -0.61 8.90 19.45
N ALA A 101 0.11 9.95 19.80
CA ALA A 101 -0.40 11.32 19.91
C ALA A 101 -0.51 12.05 18.54
N LYS A 102 -0.02 11.45 17.44
CA LYS A 102 -0.08 12.03 16.09
C LYS A 102 -1.23 11.44 15.29
N HIS A 103 -1.75 12.21 14.34
CA HIS A 103 -2.65 11.65 13.35
C HIS A 103 -1.91 10.62 12.48
N LYS A 104 -2.58 9.51 12.21
CA LYS A 104 -2.12 8.47 11.31
C LYS A 104 -3.22 8.18 10.30
N ALA A 105 -2.86 8.06 9.03
CA ALA A 105 -3.77 7.73 7.95
C ALA A 105 -3.16 6.66 7.05
N VAL A 106 -4.01 5.97 6.28
CA VAL A 106 -3.60 5.04 5.22
C VAL A 106 -4.04 5.60 3.87
N ALA A 107 -3.10 5.62 2.91
CA ALA A 107 -3.35 5.96 1.51
C ALA A 107 -2.82 4.83 0.62
N THR A 108 -3.68 3.98 0.10
CA THR A 108 -3.27 2.78 -0.63
C THR A 108 -3.98 2.60 -1.97
N ASN A 109 -3.27 2.03 -2.95
CA ASN A 109 -3.85 1.60 -4.22
C ASN A 109 -4.69 0.31 -4.09
N LYS A 110 -4.64 -0.33 -2.92
CA LYS A 110 -5.50 -1.46 -2.59
C LYS A 110 -6.93 -0.99 -2.34
N SER A 111 -7.91 -1.82 -2.71
CA SER A 111 -9.33 -1.53 -2.46
C SER A 111 -9.62 -1.36 -0.95
N LEU A 112 -10.52 -0.45 -0.62
CA LEU A 112 -10.88 -0.11 0.76
C LEU A 112 -11.43 -1.32 1.54
N GLU A 113 -12.19 -2.18 0.86
CA GLU A 113 -12.75 -3.40 1.47
C GLU A 113 -11.64 -4.32 2.01
N TYR A 114 -10.61 -4.63 1.21
CA TYR A 114 -9.50 -5.47 1.66
C TYR A 114 -8.67 -4.77 2.72
N THR A 115 -8.40 -3.48 2.52
CA THR A 115 -7.65 -2.65 3.46
C THR A 115 -8.29 -2.68 4.85
N THR A 116 -9.58 -2.42 4.92
CA THR A 116 -10.34 -2.39 6.17
C THR A 116 -10.37 -3.77 6.85
N LYS A 117 -10.60 -4.85 6.06
CA LYS A 117 -10.60 -6.21 6.57
C LYS A 117 -9.25 -6.59 7.17
N ILE A 118 -8.16 -6.30 6.46
CA ILE A 118 -6.80 -6.63 6.90
C ILE A 118 -6.45 -5.85 8.17
N LEU A 119 -6.61 -4.52 8.16
CA LEU A 119 -6.30 -3.69 9.34
C LEU A 119 -7.10 -4.11 10.57
N LYS A 120 -8.39 -4.43 10.39
CA LYS A 120 -9.23 -4.96 11.48
C LYS A 120 -8.74 -6.31 11.99
N GLY A 121 -8.37 -7.23 11.08
CA GLY A 121 -7.86 -8.55 11.44
C GLY A 121 -6.52 -8.51 12.17
N LEU A 122 -5.68 -7.51 11.87
CA LEU A 122 -4.41 -7.26 12.55
C LEU A 122 -4.57 -6.41 13.83
N GLY A 123 -5.80 -6.03 14.23
CA GLY A 123 -6.03 -5.20 15.42
C GLY A 123 -5.56 -3.75 15.27
N ALA A 124 -5.38 -3.27 14.06
CA ALA A 124 -4.88 -1.92 13.78
C ALA A 124 -5.99 -0.87 13.86
N HIS A 125 -6.21 -0.32 15.04
CA HIS A 125 -7.24 0.72 15.29
C HIS A 125 -6.67 2.14 15.38
N HIS A 126 -5.45 2.37 14.84
CA HIS A 126 -4.69 3.60 15.07
C HIS A 126 -4.90 4.66 13.99
N PHE A 127 -5.65 4.37 12.93
CA PHE A 127 -5.77 5.26 11.77
C PHE A 127 -7.01 6.12 11.86
N ALA A 128 -6.81 7.45 11.84
CA ALA A 128 -7.88 8.44 11.87
C ALA A 128 -8.62 8.52 10.53
N TYR A 129 -7.96 8.17 9.42
CA TYR A 129 -8.55 8.16 8.08
C TYR A 129 -7.88 7.12 7.19
N ILE A 130 -8.66 6.49 6.32
CA ILE A 130 -8.19 5.45 5.40
C ILE A 130 -8.79 5.76 4.02
N VAL A 131 -7.95 5.78 2.99
CA VAL A 131 -8.37 5.91 1.58
C VAL A 131 -7.85 4.72 0.80
N GLY A 132 -8.76 4.02 0.15
CA GLY A 132 -8.48 2.90 -0.75
C GLY A 132 -8.50 3.30 -2.22
N GLY A 133 -7.98 2.42 -3.07
CA GLY A 133 -7.86 2.67 -4.51
C GLY A 133 -9.19 2.76 -5.26
N ASP A 134 -10.30 2.36 -4.65
CA ASP A 134 -11.66 2.39 -5.20
C ASP A 134 -12.56 3.50 -4.61
N ASP A 135 -12.02 4.39 -3.76
CA ASP A 135 -12.76 5.51 -3.14
C ASP A 135 -13.00 6.71 -4.09
N GLY A 136 -12.66 6.60 -5.36
CA GLY A 136 -12.92 7.63 -6.36
C GLY A 136 -11.92 8.78 -6.43
N TYR A 137 -10.86 8.76 -5.62
CA TYR A 137 -9.81 9.80 -5.61
C TYR A 137 -8.63 9.50 -6.55
N GLY A 138 -8.72 8.44 -7.37
CA GLY A 138 -7.62 7.97 -8.22
C GLY A 138 -6.58 7.14 -7.46
N LEU A 139 -5.68 6.51 -8.21
CA LEU A 139 -4.59 5.71 -7.65
C LEU A 139 -3.32 6.57 -7.57
N LYS A 140 -2.47 6.38 -6.55
CA LYS A 140 -1.12 6.95 -6.55
C LYS A 140 -0.41 6.53 -7.85
N PRO A 141 0.26 7.45 -8.57
CA PRO A 141 0.74 8.76 -8.12
C PRO A 141 -0.23 9.95 -8.28
N ASP A 142 -1.54 9.73 -8.52
CA ASP A 142 -2.52 10.81 -8.45
C ASP A 142 -2.57 11.36 -7.02
N PRO A 143 -2.41 12.69 -6.82
CA PRO A 143 -2.34 13.26 -5.48
C PRO A 143 -3.67 13.32 -4.73
N ARG A 144 -4.81 13.11 -5.40
CA ARG A 144 -6.14 13.42 -4.85
C ARG A 144 -6.46 12.67 -3.56
N MET A 145 -6.04 11.39 -3.41
CA MET A 145 -6.26 10.67 -2.14
C MET A 145 -5.46 11.28 -0.98
N LEU A 146 -4.25 11.78 -1.25
CA LEU A 146 -3.41 12.44 -0.24
C LEU A 146 -3.96 13.81 0.13
N VAL A 147 -4.38 14.59 -0.86
CA VAL A 147 -5.05 15.88 -0.63
C VAL A 147 -6.31 15.69 0.20
N ARG A 148 -7.12 14.67 -0.11
CA ARG A 148 -8.32 14.34 0.66
C ARG A 148 -8.01 14.05 2.14
N ILE A 149 -6.95 13.32 2.43
CA ILE A 149 -6.52 13.04 3.81
C ILE A 149 -6.14 14.34 4.54
N LEU A 150 -5.38 15.22 3.89
CA LEU A 150 -4.99 16.52 4.48
C LEU A 150 -6.21 17.39 4.82
N GLU A 151 -7.18 17.46 3.91
CA GLU A 151 -8.43 18.22 4.09
C GLU A 151 -9.27 17.66 5.23
N GLU A 152 -9.47 16.34 5.27
CA GLU A 152 -10.28 15.67 6.27
C GLU A 152 -9.71 15.83 7.69
N LEU A 153 -8.39 15.69 7.82
CA LEU A 153 -7.70 15.81 9.11
C LEU A 153 -7.27 17.25 9.43
N LYS A 154 -7.49 18.20 8.52
CA LYS A 154 -7.14 19.62 8.66
C LYS A 154 -5.66 19.86 9.00
N VAL A 155 -4.78 19.07 8.37
CA VAL A 155 -3.33 19.17 8.55
C VAL A 155 -2.72 19.80 7.31
N SER A 156 -1.80 20.76 7.50
CA SER A 156 -1.07 21.38 6.39
C SER A 156 -0.02 20.40 5.81
N LYS A 157 0.23 20.50 4.50
CA LYS A 157 1.13 19.59 3.79
C LYS A 157 2.57 19.57 4.32
N ASP A 158 3.06 20.68 4.83
CA ASP A 158 4.39 20.82 5.45
C ASP A 158 4.49 20.17 6.84
N ARG A 159 3.33 19.81 7.43
CA ARG A 159 3.23 19.09 8.71
C ARG A 159 2.86 17.62 8.52
N ALA A 160 2.82 17.13 7.28
CA ALA A 160 2.55 15.75 6.93
C ALA A 160 3.77 15.08 6.28
N VAL A 161 3.87 13.77 6.40
CA VAL A 161 4.83 12.92 5.69
C VAL A 161 4.11 11.70 5.14
N LEU A 162 4.39 11.36 3.87
CA LEU A 162 3.98 10.08 3.29
C LEU A 162 5.11 9.06 3.47
N ILE A 163 4.79 7.88 3.96
CA ILE A 163 5.70 6.75 4.11
C ILE A 163 5.25 5.67 3.12
N GLY A 164 6.14 5.23 2.23
CA GLY A 164 5.82 4.24 1.21
C GLY A 164 7.03 3.56 0.60
N ASP A 165 6.81 2.42 -0.04
CA ASP A 165 7.86 1.57 -0.60
C ASP A 165 7.91 1.57 -2.14
N SER A 166 7.17 2.46 -2.80
CA SER A 166 7.05 2.47 -4.25
C SER A 166 7.34 3.83 -4.90
N THR A 167 7.61 3.83 -6.20
CA THR A 167 7.70 5.07 -6.99
C THR A 167 6.37 5.82 -7.04
N ASN A 168 5.23 5.10 -6.91
CA ASN A 168 3.91 5.70 -6.85
C ASN A 168 3.72 6.54 -5.59
N ASP A 169 4.28 6.09 -4.46
CA ASP A 169 4.25 6.83 -3.21
C ASP A 169 5.08 8.10 -3.32
N ILE A 170 6.32 7.97 -3.79
CA ILE A 170 7.24 9.09 -3.88
C ILE A 170 6.69 10.16 -4.82
N THR A 171 6.29 9.75 -6.02
CA THR A 171 5.74 10.67 -7.01
C THR A 171 4.39 11.25 -6.55
N GLY A 172 3.52 10.44 -5.97
CA GLY A 172 2.23 10.88 -5.44
C GLY A 172 2.36 11.89 -4.30
N GLY A 173 3.29 11.63 -3.36
CA GLY A 173 3.59 12.56 -2.28
C GLY A 173 4.11 13.91 -2.80
N HIS A 174 5.07 13.89 -3.72
CA HIS A 174 5.58 15.10 -4.35
C HIS A 174 4.49 15.85 -5.13
N ASN A 175 3.64 15.15 -5.87
CA ASN A 175 2.50 15.75 -6.58
C ASN A 175 1.50 16.42 -5.61
N ALA A 176 1.32 15.88 -4.41
CA ALA A 176 0.51 16.49 -3.35
C ALA A 176 1.23 17.61 -2.59
N GLY A 177 2.53 17.81 -2.82
CA GLY A 177 3.39 18.73 -2.09
C GLY A 177 3.70 18.29 -0.66
N ILE A 178 3.63 16.96 -0.38
CA ILE A 178 3.96 16.33 0.89
C ILE A 178 5.38 15.77 0.80
N ARG A 179 6.15 15.87 1.88
CA ARG A 179 7.45 15.21 1.97
C ARG A 179 7.27 13.68 2.06
N VAL A 180 8.23 12.94 1.50
CA VAL A 180 8.15 11.48 1.40
C VAL A 180 9.33 10.81 2.07
N CYS A 181 9.03 9.83 2.91
CA CYS A 181 9.98 8.89 3.46
C CYS A 181 9.82 7.53 2.75
N ALA A 182 10.76 7.20 1.87
CA ALA A 182 10.78 5.90 1.21
C ALA A 182 11.32 4.84 2.16
N VAL A 183 10.75 3.62 2.08
CA VAL A 183 11.17 2.48 2.89
C VAL A 183 11.79 1.39 2.04
N GLY A 184 12.99 0.95 2.39
CA GLY A 184 13.78 -0.03 1.63
C GLY A 184 13.48 -1.50 1.99
N TYR A 185 12.69 -1.74 3.04
CA TYR A 185 12.32 -3.10 3.48
C TYR A 185 11.09 -3.67 2.76
N GLY A 186 10.42 -2.86 1.94
CA GLY A 186 9.21 -3.23 1.21
C GLY A 186 9.45 -4.04 -0.06
N MET A 187 8.50 -3.96 -0.98
CA MET A 187 8.51 -4.71 -2.25
C MET A 187 9.06 -3.90 -3.43
N GLY A 188 9.20 -2.58 -3.26
CA GLY A 188 9.56 -1.66 -4.32
C GLY A 188 11.00 -1.80 -4.82
N ASN A 189 11.22 -1.41 -6.08
CA ASN A 189 12.56 -1.39 -6.65
C ASN A 189 13.37 -0.20 -6.10
N ARG A 190 14.39 -0.51 -5.32
CA ARG A 190 15.23 0.47 -4.62
C ARG A 190 15.86 1.51 -5.53
N GLU A 191 16.40 1.10 -6.67
CA GLU A 191 17.08 2.00 -7.61
C GLU A 191 16.08 2.99 -8.24
N LYS A 192 14.90 2.48 -8.63
CA LYS A 192 13.83 3.32 -9.18
C LYS A 192 13.30 4.30 -8.13
N MET A 193 13.13 3.85 -6.88
CA MET A 193 12.71 4.73 -5.78
C MET A 193 13.74 5.84 -5.51
N ALA A 194 15.04 5.49 -5.45
CA ALA A 194 16.10 6.48 -5.25
C ALA A 194 16.15 7.53 -6.38
N ALA A 195 15.89 7.10 -7.63
CA ALA A 195 15.79 8.01 -8.78
C ALA A 195 14.65 9.02 -8.67
N CYS A 196 13.57 8.69 -7.94
CA CYS A 196 12.45 9.60 -7.63
C CYS A 196 12.78 10.62 -6.53
N LYS A 197 13.98 10.56 -5.91
CA LYS A 197 14.50 11.50 -4.91
C LYS A 197 13.55 11.72 -3.72
N PRO A 198 13.23 10.69 -2.92
CA PRO A 198 12.47 10.89 -1.69
C PRO A 198 13.25 11.81 -0.73
N ASP A 199 12.53 12.49 0.18
CA ASP A 199 13.17 13.37 1.18
C ASP A 199 13.98 12.58 2.21
N TRP A 200 13.56 11.36 2.52
CA TRP A 200 14.27 10.39 3.36
C TRP A 200 14.16 8.99 2.78
N PHE A 201 15.14 8.15 3.10
CA PHE A 201 15.16 6.74 2.78
C PHE A 201 15.59 5.96 4.02
N ILE A 202 14.77 5.01 4.47
CA ILE A 202 15.01 4.21 5.68
C ILE A 202 15.02 2.71 5.38
N GLU A 203 15.74 1.95 6.19
CA GLU A 203 15.86 0.50 6.06
C GLU A 203 15.03 -0.27 7.10
N LYS A 204 14.60 0.42 8.15
CA LYS A 204 13.79 -0.15 9.23
C LYS A 204 12.72 0.84 9.68
N PRO A 205 11.52 0.36 10.03
CA PRO A 205 10.44 1.24 10.49
C PRO A 205 10.83 2.13 11.67
N GLU A 206 11.64 1.62 12.62
CA GLU A 206 12.00 2.32 13.84
C GLU A 206 12.81 3.60 13.58
N GLU A 207 13.46 3.73 12.43
CA GLU A 207 14.19 4.95 12.05
C GLU A 207 13.28 6.17 11.97
N LEU A 208 11.97 5.98 11.69
CA LEU A 208 10.97 7.06 11.71
C LEU A 208 10.96 7.81 13.04
N MET A 209 11.17 7.11 14.16
CA MET A 209 11.17 7.71 15.50
C MET A 209 12.34 8.67 15.74
N GLY A 210 13.43 8.50 14.99
CA GLY A 210 14.58 9.41 15.01
C GLY A 210 14.42 10.61 14.07
N LEU A 211 13.63 10.48 13.02
CA LEU A 211 13.42 11.52 12.01
C LEU A 211 12.35 12.53 12.41
N PHE A 212 11.27 12.09 13.03
CA PHE A 212 10.07 12.89 13.27
C PHE A 212 9.78 13.08 14.76
N LYS A 213 9.09 14.20 15.09
CA LYS A 213 8.64 14.54 16.45
C LYS A 213 7.27 15.22 16.42
#